data_515f0eef63aeb7db60b46241865072e0
#
_entry.id   515f0eef63aeb7db60b46241865072e0
#
_cell.length_a   1.000
_cell.length_b   1.000
_cell.length_c   1.000
_cell.angle_alpha   90.00
_cell.angle_beta   90.00
_cell.angle_gamma   90.00
#
_symmetry.space_group_name_H-M   'P 1'
#
loop_
_entity.id
_entity.type
_entity.pdbx_description
1 polymer ?
#
loop_
_entity_poly.entity_id
_entity_poly.type
_entity_poly.pdbx_seq_one_letter_code
_entity_poly.pdbx_strand_id
1 'polypeptide(L)'
;TLNSYRLARSYFLCCSIDLKEYSHLLEYHKEKSLSTNDNHMDMLIIKKQPGFQIPKHIASIFRTHNIFETKGLGSSLTSDAYHKTNGHAGYYIDLYPGTNTLTRHDISLTFPTLHYPQKLFKHLTKDCNKTIENPYPGVYYILNEMYETQVLVIKELSPEDSLYLHCLNQNLNNPKLINNLTNDYLLNKGDRLYTSYMNQFLCSRTKGEPLMVCEGIFKLFGTSSEEI
;
A
#
# COMPACT_ATOMS: atom_id res chain seq x y z
N THR A 1 4.78 17.36 1.31
CA THR A 1 6.25 17.39 1.25
C THR A 1 6.77 16.34 0.29
N LEU A 2 7.90 16.56 -0.38
CA LEU A 2 8.50 15.65 -1.41
C LEU A 2 8.63 14.18 -0.96
N ASN A 3 8.79 13.93 0.33
CA ASN A 3 8.93 12.58 0.90
C ASN A 3 7.59 11.81 0.95
N SER A 4 6.47 12.45 1.24
CA SER A 4 5.16 11.79 1.27
C SER A 4 4.71 11.39 -0.13
N TYR A 5 4.93 12.26 -1.13
CA TYR A 5 4.63 11.99 -2.54
C TYR A 5 5.39 10.78 -3.10
N ARG A 6 6.70 10.69 -2.82
CA ARG A 6 7.52 9.56 -3.28
C ARG A 6 7.05 8.25 -2.68
N LEU A 7 6.59 8.27 -1.44
CA LEU A 7 6.17 7.07 -0.74
C LEU A 7 4.81 6.56 -1.20
N ALA A 8 3.81 7.45 -1.36
CA ALA A 8 2.52 7.08 -1.94
C ALA A 8 2.71 6.42 -3.30
N ARG A 9 3.67 6.94 -4.11
CA ARG A 9 4.05 6.33 -5.38
C ARG A 9 4.67 4.93 -5.21
N SER A 10 5.49 4.72 -4.17
CA SER A 10 6.07 3.39 -3.90
C SER A 10 5.00 2.37 -3.52
N TYR A 11 4.09 2.73 -2.62
CA TYR A 11 2.95 1.87 -2.26
C TYR A 11 2.09 1.55 -3.48
N PHE A 12 1.80 2.56 -4.30
CA PHE A 12 1.05 2.36 -5.54
C PHE A 12 1.72 1.33 -6.45
N LEU A 13 3.02 1.46 -6.71
CA LEU A 13 3.76 0.54 -7.58
C LEU A 13 3.76 -0.87 -7.00
N CYS A 14 4.04 -1.02 -5.70
CA CYS A 14 4.05 -2.33 -5.05
C CYS A 14 2.67 -2.99 -5.09
N CYS A 15 1.60 -2.28 -4.72
CA CYS A 15 0.24 -2.80 -4.83
C CYS A 15 -0.12 -3.19 -6.27
N SER A 16 0.28 -2.36 -7.26
CA SER A 16 -0.01 -2.66 -8.67
C SER A 16 0.71 -3.91 -9.17
N ILE A 17 1.92 -4.20 -8.65
CA ILE A 17 2.67 -5.40 -9.00
C ILE A 17 2.12 -6.60 -8.25
N ASP A 18 1.92 -6.52 -6.94
CA ASP A 18 1.39 -7.62 -6.12
C ASP A 18 -0.03 -8.05 -6.54
N LEU A 19 -0.82 -7.12 -7.11
CA LEU A 19 -2.16 -7.36 -7.66
C LEU A 19 -2.19 -7.45 -9.19
N LYS A 20 -1.04 -7.55 -9.87
CA LYS A 20 -0.95 -7.50 -11.34
C LYS A 20 -1.79 -8.54 -12.04
N GLU A 21 -1.86 -9.74 -11.51
CA GLU A 21 -2.67 -10.84 -12.04
C GLU A 21 -4.16 -10.45 -12.18
N TYR A 22 -4.64 -9.55 -11.30
CA TYR A 22 -6.01 -9.04 -11.27
C TYR A 22 -6.16 -7.63 -11.86
N SER A 23 -5.13 -7.09 -12.51
CA SER A 23 -5.10 -5.71 -13.03
C SER A 23 -6.23 -5.42 -14.02
N HIS A 24 -6.68 -6.41 -14.79
CA HIS A 24 -7.81 -6.29 -15.70
C HIS A 24 -9.15 -6.03 -14.99
N LEU A 25 -9.26 -6.37 -13.69
CA LEU A 25 -10.42 -6.15 -12.83
C LEU A 25 -10.29 -4.89 -11.97
N LEU A 26 -9.15 -4.19 -12.02
CA LEU A 26 -8.84 -3.06 -11.15
C LEU A 26 -8.60 -1.80 -11.97
N GLU A 27 -9.03 -0.67 -11.43
CA GLU A 27 -8.71 0.66 -11.90
C GLU A 27 -8.03 1.41 -10.78
N TYR A 28 -6.89 2.03 -11.07
CA TYR A 28 -6.04 2.68 -10.09
C TYR A 28 -6.04 4.20 -10.30
N HIS A 29 -6.30 4.95 -9.23
CA HIS A 29 -6.18 6.40 -9.19
C HIS A 29 -5.17 6.80 -8.13
N LYS A 30 -4.15 7.57 -8.52
CA LYS A 30 -3.19 8.21 -7.62
C LYS A 30 -3.70 9.58 -7.23
N GLU A 31 -3.55 9.94 -5.96
CA GLU A 31 -3.84 11.31 -5.48
C GLU A 31 -5.17 11.85 -5.98
N LYS A 32 -6.24 11.13 -5.64
CA LYS A 32 -7.60 11.57 -5.97
C LYS A 32 -7.93 12.81 -5.13
N SER A 33 -8.02 13.98 -5.79
CA SER A 33 -8.52 15.20 -5.14
C SER A 33 -10.01 15.06 -4.83
N LEU A 34 -10.40 15.44 -3.63
CA LEU A 34 -11.81 15.45 -3.17
C LEU A 34 -12.43 16.86 -3.30
N SER A 35 -11.60 17.90 -3.37
CA SER A 35 -12.08 19.29 -3.48
C SER A 35 -10.96 20.20 -3.99
N THR A 36 -11.28 21.49 -4.19
CA THR A 36 -10.30 22.56 -4.49
C THR A 36 -9.36 22.86 -3.32
N ASN A 37 -9.68 22.41 -2.10
CA ASN A 37 -8.85 22.52 -0.91
C ASN A 37 -8.09 21.21 -0.71
N ASP A 38 -6.88 21.23 -0.13
CA ASP A 38 -5.88 20.17 0.08
C ASP A 38 -6.38 18.80 0.65
N ASN A 39 -7.59 18.40 0.33
CA ASN A 39 -8.14 17.10 0.71
C ASN A 39 -7.90 16.09 -0.42
N HIS A 40 -6.87 15.26 -0.24
CA HIS A 40 -6.51 14.22 -1.18
C HIS A 40 -6.57 12.85 -0.51
N MET A 41 -6.94 11.84 -1.29
CA MET A 41 -6.68 10.43 -0.99
C MET A 41 -5.38 10.03 -1.67
N ASP A 42 -4.49 9.34 -0.97
CA ASP A 42 -3.19 8.94 -1.52
C ASP A 42 -3.34 7.99 -2.70
N MET A 43 -4.27 7.02 -2.58
CA MET A 43 -4.59 6.08 -3.65
C MET A 43 -6.02 5.60 -3.52
N LEU A 44 -6.68 5.44 -4.67
CA LEU A 44 -7.98 4.79 -4.79
C LEU A 44 -7.87 3.64 -5.79
N ILE A 45 -8.34 2.47 -5.40
CA ILE A 45 -8.48 1.30 -6.29
C ILE A 45 -9.96 1.00 -6.46
N ILE A 46 -10.44 1.02 -7.70
CA ILE A 46 -11.83 0.67 -8.02
C ILE A 46 -11.86 -0.74 -8.61
N LYS A 47 -12.73 -1.57 -8.06
CA LYS A 47 -12.98 -2.93 -8.52
C LYS A 47 -14.09 -2.92 -9.56
N LYS A 48 -13.76 -3.25 -10.80
CA LYS A 48 -14.68 -3.24 -11.95
C LYS A 48 -15.78 -4.31 -11.87
N GLN A 49 -15.51 -5.39 -11.12
CA GLN A 49 -16.46 -6.45 -10.82
C GLN A 49 -16.69 -6.54 -9.31
N PRO A 50 -17.68 -5.85 -8.75
CA PRO A 50 -17.88 -5.73 -7.30
C PRO A 50 -17.97 -7.07 -6.57
N GLY A 51 -18.63 -8.07 -7.14
CA GLY A 51 -18.83 -9.40 -6.54
C GLY A 51 -17.59 -10.31 -6.58
N PHE A 52 -16.55 -9.97 -7.37
CA PHE A 52 -15.34 -10.79 -7.44
C PHE A 52 -14.48 -10.62 -6.20
N GLN A 53 -14.07 -11.73 -5.59
CA GLN A 53 -13.11 -11.73 -4.48
C GLN A 53 -11.70 -11.97 -5.00
N ILE A 54 -10.80 -11.04 -4.74
CA ILE A 54 -9.38 -11.17 -5.12
C ILE A 54 -8.71 -12.09 -4.09
N PRO A 55 -8.15 -13.24 -4.51
CA PRO A 55 -7.54 -14.21 -3.59
C PRO A 55 -6.10 -13.77 -3.19
N LYS A 56 -6.00 -12.57 -2.65
CA LYS A 56 -4.79 -11.97 -2.06
C LYS A 56 -5.14 -11.43 -0.68
N HIS A 57 -4.32 -11.70 0.33
CA HIS A 57 -4.59 -11.32 1.71
C HIS A 57 -4.78 -9.81 1.85
N ILE A 58 -3.96 -9.01 1.15
CA ILE A 58 -4.05 -7.54 1.16
C ILE A 58 -5.32 -6.98 0.53
N ALA A 59 -6.03 -7.79 -0.26
CA ALA A 59 -7.23 -7.40 -1.00
C ALA A 59 -8.50 -8.13 -0.53
N SER A 60 -8.42 -8.95 0.53
CA SER A 60 -9.54 -9.78 1.00
C SER A 60 -10.76 -8.97 1.43
N ILE A 61 -10.56 -7.76 1.99
CA ILE A 61 -11.67 -6.87 2.38
C ILE A 61 -12.12 -5.92 1.26
N PHE A 62 -11.51 -5.99 0.07
CA PHE A 62 -11.80 -5.00 -0.98
C PHE A 62 -13.28 -4.99 -1.34
N ARG A 63 -13.86 -3.79 -1.29
CA ARG A 63 -15.18 -3.43 -1.79
C ARG A 63 -15.08 -2.86 -3.21
N THR A 64 -16.13 -2.23 -3.71
CA THR A 64 -16.10 -1.60 -5.03
C THR A 64 -15.06 -0.49 -5.11
N HIS A 65 -14.94 0.34 -4.06
CA HIS A 65 -14.00 1.45 -3.95
C HIS A 65 -13.10 1.26 -2.73
N ASN A 66 -11.79 1.22 -2.94
CA ASN A 66 -10.81 0.90 -1.90
C ASN A 66 -9.85 2.07 -1.72
N ILE A 67 -10.00 2.78 -0.62
CA ILE A 67 -9.25 3.99 -0.28
C ILE A 67 -8.01 3.59 0.52
N PHE A 68 -6.85 4.03 0.07
CA PHE A 68 -5.59 3.84 0.76
C PHE A 68 -5.07 5.18 1.29
N GLU A 69 -4.73 5.20 2.56
CA GLU A 69 -4.01 6.29 3.20
C GLU A 69 -2.64 5.80 3.64
N THR A 70 -1.60 6.29 2.98
CA THR A 70 -0.23 5.85 3.23
C THR A 70 0.47 6.77 4.24
N LYS A 71 1.34 6.21 5.06
CA LYS A 71 2.18 6.99 5.97
C LYS A 71 3.65 6.78 5.64
N GLY A 72 4.45 7.82 5.89
CA GLY A 72 5.90 7.78 5.69
C GLY A 72 6.52 6.56 6.36
N LEU A 73 7.54 5.91 5.74
CA LEU A 73 8.19 4.72 6.29
C LEU A 73 8.74 4.93 7.71
N GLY A 74 9.07 6.17 8.07
CA GLY A 74 9.45 6.56 9.43
C GLY A 74 8.33 7.12 10.30
N SER A 75 7.09 7.20 9.79
CA SER A 75 5.94 7.78 10.49
C SER A 75 5.03 6.68 11.03
N SER A 76 4.54 6.87 12.25
CA SER A 76 3.52 6.01 12.82
C SER A 76 2.13 6.36 12.26
N LEU A 77 1.29 5.37 12.06
CA LEU A 77 -0.14 5.58 11.83
C LEU A 77 -0.78 6.10 13.13
N THR A 78 -1.30 7.33 13.10
CA THR A 78 -1.90 8.00 14.25
C THR A 78 -3.42 7.91 14.24
N SER A 79 -4.07 8.11 15.39
CA SER A 79 -5.52 8.23 15.50
C SER A 79 -6.08 9.38 14.65
N ASP A 80 -5.40 10.52 14.60
CA ASP A 80 -5.83 11.66 13.79
C ASP A 80 -5.85 11.32 12.29
N ALA A 81 -4.78 10.67 11.79
CA ALA A 81 -4.72 10.23 10.40
C ALA A 81 -5.82 9.20 10.08
N TYR A 82 -6.06 8.28 11.02
CA TYR A 82 -7.11 7.29 10.91
C TYR A 82 -8.50 7.93 10.82
N HIS A 83 -8.84 8.83 11.75
CA HIS A 83 -10.15 9.53 11.76
C HIS A 83 -10.32 10.47 10.56
N LYS A 84 -9.24 11.16 10.16
CA LYS A 84 -9.25 12.01 8.96
C LYS A 84 -9.63 11.23 7.72
N THR A 85 -9.05 10.03 7.53
CA THR A 85 -9.34 9.17 6.35
C THR A 85 -10.79 8.66 6.37
N ASN A 86 -11.32 8.34 7.54
CA ASN A 86 -12.76 8.02 7.68
C ASN A 86 -13.64 9.20 7.23
N GLY A 87 -13.28 10.42 7.58
CA GLY A 87 -13.95 11.64 7.09
C GLY A 87 -13.85 11.80 5.57
N HIS A 88 -12.67 11.55 5.00
CA HIS A 88 -12.46 11.58 3.54
C HIS A 88 -13.34 10.57 2.80
N ALA A 89 -13.53 9.37 3.35
CA ALA A 89 -14.40 8.37 2.78
C ALA A 89 -15.87 8.82 2.74
N GLY A 90 -16.37 9.44 3.82
CA GLY A 90 -17.70 10.03 3.84
C GLY A 90 -17.87 11.14 2.80
N TYR A 91 -16.89 12.03 2.73
CA TYR A 91 -16.89 13.12 1.75
C TYR A 91 -16.79 12.60 0.31
N TYR A 92 -16.02 11.53 0.08
CA TYR A 92 -15.94 10.88 -1.23
C TYR A 92 -17.29 10.30 -1.69
N ILE A 93 -18.04 9.70 -0.79
CA ILE A 93 -19.41 9.19 -1.07
C ILE A 93 -20.33 10.33 -1.50
N ASP A 94 -20.29 11.43 -0.75
CA ASP A 94 -21.14 12.61 -1.00
C ASP A 94 -20.86 13.26 -2.36
N LEU A 95 -19.58 13.33 -2.74
CA LEU A 95 -19.14 13.95 -4.00
C LEU A 95 -19.15 13.01 -5.20
N TYR A 96 -19.44 11.72 -5.02
CA TYR A 96 -19.34 10.76 -6.12
C TYR A 96 -20.35 11.07 -7.22
N PRO A 97 -19.88 11.43 -8.46
CA PRO A 97 -20.79 11.77 -9.54
C PRO A 97 -21.42 10.51 -10.14
N GLY A 98 -22.73 10.42 -10.12
CA GLY A 98 -23.40 9.33 -10.82
C GLY A 98 -24.83 9.10 -10.38
N THR A 99 -25.57 8.35 -11.19
CA THR A 99 -26.93 7.89 -10.90
C THR A 99 -26.95 6.76 -9.88
N ASN A 100 -25.83 6.07 -9.68
CA ASN A 100 -25.65 5.04 -8.66
C ASN A 100 -25.02 5.69 -7.43
N THR A 101 -25.80 5.88 -6.38
CA THR A 101 -25.30 6.36 -5.09
C THR A 101 -24.36 5.33 -4.48
N LEU A 102 -23.11 5.72 -4.26
CA LEU A 102 -22.21 4.95 -3.41
C LEU A 102 -22.74 4.91 -1.99
N THR A 103 -22.58 3.77 -1.36
CA THR A 103 -22.90 3.57 0.05
C THR A 103 -21.66 3.23 0.85
N ARG A 104 -21.74 3.26 2.18
CA ARG A 104 -20.65 2.80 3.04
C ARG A 104 -20.19 1.37 2.77
N HIS A 105 -21.12 0.52 2.25
CA HIS A 105 -20.84 -0.88 1.95
C HIS A 105 -20.03 -1.07 0.67
N ASP A 106 -19.91 -0.03 -0.13
CA ASP A 106 -19.10 -0.03 -1.35
C ASP A 106 -17.65 0.42 -1.09
N ILE A 107 -17.35 0.83 0.14
CA ILE A 107 -16.04 1.40 0.52
C ILE A 107 -15.28 0.45 1.43
N SER A 108 -13.97 0.30 1.17
CA SER A 108 -13.01 -0.20 2.16
C SER A 108 -11.88 0.79 2.37
N LEU A 109 -11.31 0.78 3.59
CA LEU A 109 -10.16 1.60 3.98
C LEU A 109 -8.95 0.71 4.25
N THR A 110 -7.82 1.08 3.69
CA THR A 110 -6.55 0.38 3.88
C THR A 110 -5.48 1.36 4.34
N PHE A 111 -4.82 1.04 5.44
CA PHE A 111 -3.75 1.83 6.06
C PHE A 111 -2.43 1.05 6.05
N PRO A 112 -1.59 1.18 5.00
CA PRO A 112 -0.27 0.60 5.03
C PRO A 112 0.64 1.34 6.01
N THR A 113 1.35 0.60 6.84
CA THR A 113 2.33 1.11 7.82
C THR A 113 3.52 0.17 7.92
N LEU A 114 4.72 0.72 8.19
CA LEU A 114 5.91 -0.13 8.30
C LEU A 114 5.90 -0.97 9.58
N HIS A 115 5.44 -0.38 10.67
CA HIS A 115 5.46 -0.99 12.01
C HIS A 115 4.05 -1.16 12.55
N TYR A 116 3.91 -2.14 13.45
CA TYR A 116 2.68 -2.35 14.21
C TYR A 116 2.27 -1.07 14.95
N PRO A 117 1.07 -0.52 14.69
CA PRO A 117 0.64 0.77 15.23
C PRO A 117 0.05 0.65 16.64
N GLN A 118 0.89 0.27 17.62
CA GLN A 118 0.47 -0.05 18.99
C GLN A 118 -0.39 1.04 19.65
N LYS A 119 -0.04 2.32 19.46
CA LYS A 119 -0.78 3.43 20.06
C LYS A 119 -2.18 3.56 19.48
N LEU A 120 -2.31 3.45 18.15
CA LEU A 120 -3.60 3.46 17.46
C LEU A 120 -4.47 2.29 17.92
N PHE A 121 -3.94 1.08 17.88
CA PHE A 121 -4.69 -0.12 18.25
C PHE A 121 -5.14 -0.09 19.71
N LYS A 122 -4.29 0.41 20.61
CA LYS A 122 -4.67 0.64 22.01
C LYS A 122 -5.83 1.65 22.13
N HIS A 123 -5.77 2.75 21.40
CA HIS A 123 -6.85 3.75 21.36
C HIS A 123 -8.14 3.14 20.83
N LEU A 124 -8.09 2.46 19.68
CA LEU A 124 -9.28 1.87 19.07
C LEU A 124 -9.94 0.82 19.98
N THR A 125 -9.16 -0.02 20.64
CA THR A 125 -9.70 -1.08 21.52
C THR A 125 -10.20 -0.54 22.85
N LYS A 126 -9.48 0.40 23.49
CA LYS A 126 -9.81 0.87 24.82
C LYS A 126 -10.81 2.02 24.84
N ASP A 127 -10.64 2.97 23.93
CA ASP A 127 -11.39 4.22 23.95
C ASP A 127 -12.57 4.19 22.96
N CYS A 128 -12.43 3.44 21.84
CA CYS A 128 -13.44 3.39 20.78
C CYS A 128 -14.22 2.05 20.74
N ASN A 129 -13.96 1.13 21.66
CA ASN A 129 -14.63 -0.20 21.74
C ASN A 129 -14.59 -0.99 20.41
N LYS A 130 -13.46 -0.91 19.67
CA LYS A 130 -13.24 -1.66 18.43
C LYS A 130 -12.58 -3.00 18.73
N THR A 131 -12.80 -3.97 17.85
CA THR A 131 -12.10 -5.26 17.88
C THR A 131 -11.07 -5.28 16.75
N ILE A 132 -9.88 -5.80 17.03
CA ILE A 132 -8.82 -5.96 16.04
C ILE A 132 -8.56 -7.44 15.88
N GLU A 133 -8.65 -7.91 14.63
CA GLU A 133 -8.36 -9.29 14.25
C GLU A 133 -7.17 -9.33 13.31
N ASN A 134 -6.35 -10.39 13.42
CA ASN A 134 -5.22 -10.63 12.51
C ASN A 134 -5.44 -11.94 11.75
N PRO A 135 -6.23 -11.91 10.65
CA PRO A 135 -6.56 -13.11 9.89
C PRO A 135 -5.39 -13.66 9.09
N TYR A 136 -4.44 -12.80 8.70
CA TYR A 136 -3.26 -13.17 7.91
C TYR A 136 -2.03 -12.42 8.41
N PRO A 137 -0.80 -12.93 8.20
CA PRO A 137 0.42 -12.24 8.58
C PRO A 137 0.43 -10.80 8.06
N GLY A 138 0.57 -9.84 8.97
CA GLY A 138 0.63 -8.41 8.66
C GLY A 138 -0.68 -7.76 8.22
N VAL A 139 -1.80 -8.48 8.19
CA VAL A 139 -3.12 -7.95 7.85
C VAL A 139 -3.98 -7.90 9.11
N TYR A 140 -4.36 -6.70 9.52
CA TYR A 140 -5.17 -6.48 10.73
C TYR A 140 -6.51 -5.84 10.35
N TYR A 141 -7.61 -6.51 10.63
CA TYR A 141 -8.95 -5.97 10.43
C TYR A 141 -9.40 -5.22 11.68
N ILE A 142 -10.03 -4.07 11.46
CA ILE A 142 -10.66 -3.29 12.53
C ILE A 142 -12.17 -3.48 12.39
N LEU A 143 -12.74 -4.27 13.29
CA LEU A 143 -14.15 -4.59 13.27
C LEU A 143 -14.99 -3.49 13.96
N ASN A 144 -16.29 -3.50 13.71
CA ASN A 144 -17.26 -2.54 14.22
C ASN A 144 -17.00 -1.11 13.71
N GLU A 145 -16.44 -1.00 12.51
CA GLU A 145 -16.25 0.27 11.80
C GLU A 145 -17.41 0.57 10.84
N MET A 146 -17.50 1.83 10.44
CA MET A 146 -18.47 2.26 9.42
C MET A 146 -18.15 1.66 8.06
N TYR A 147 -16.87 1.53 7.75
CA TYR A 147 -16.31 0.96 6.52
C TYR A 147 -15.51 -0.30 6.82
N GLU A 148 -15.47 -1.24 5.90
CA GLU A 148 -14.50 -2.35 5.98
C GLU A 148 -13.09 -1.77 6.06
N THR A 149 -12.38 -2.06 7.14
CA THR A 149 -11.13 -1.37 7.45
C THR A 149 -10.02 -2.35 7.79
N GLN A 150 -8.86 -2.16 7.16
CA GLN A 150 -7.65 -2.91 7.48
C GLN A 150 -6.42 -2.02 7.66
N VAL A 151 -5.50 -2.52 8.47
CA VAL A 151 -4.12 -2.02 8.58
C VAL A 151 -3.18 -3.08 8.03
N LEU A 152 -2.29 -2.69 7.11
CA LEU A 152 -1.25 -3.56 6.57
C LEU A 152 0.08 -3.22 7.23
N VAL A 153 0.59 -4.12 8.06
CA VAL A 153 1.91 -3.98 8.69
C VAL A 153 2.95 -4.61 7.76
N ILE A 154 3.61 -3.78 6.98
CA ILE A 154 4.46 -4.17 5.84
C ILE A 154 5.53 -5.19 6.20
N LYS A 155 6.18 -5.04 7.36
CA LYS A 155 7.21 -5.97 7.83
C LYS A 155 6.70 -7.37 8.15
N GLU A 156 5.42 -7.49 8.41
CA GLU A 156 4.78 -8.74 8.83
C GLU A 156 4.04 -9.43 7.68
N LEU A 157 3.88 -8.75 6.50
CA LEU A 157 3.22 -9.35 5.35
C LEU A 157 3.97 -10.60 4.89
N SER A 158 3.22 -11.62 4.42
CA SER A 158 3.81 -12.79 3.78
C SER A 158 4.41 -12.41 2.42
N PRO A 159 5.71 -12.69 2.19
CA PRO A 159 6.33 -12.45 0.87
C PRO A 159 5.72 -13.30 -0.24
N GLU A 160 5.13 -14.44 0.09
CA GLU A 160 4.47 -15.34 -0.86
C GLU A 160 3.18 -14.73 -1.40
N ASP A 161 2.51 -13.88 -0.58
CA ASP A 161 1.29 -13.19 -0.97
C ASP A 161 1.55 -11.81 -1.56
N SER A 162 2.48 -11.06 -0.97
CA SER A 162 2.71 -9.64 -1.25
C SER A 162 4.19 -9.29 -1.23
N LEU A 163 4.94 -9.80 -2.22
CA LEU A 163 6.40 -9.70 -2.30
C LEU A 163 6.88 -8.25 -2.33
N TYR A 164 6.30 -7.44 -3.21
CA TYR A 164 6.76 -6.07 -3.46
C TYR A 164 6.41 -5.13 -2.31
N LEU A 165 5.23 -5.27 -1.71
CA LEU A 165 4.89 -4.54 -0.48
C LEU A 165 5.80 -4.93 0.67
N HIS A 166 6.02 -6.23 0.91
CA HIS A 166 6.94 -6.71 1.94
C HIS A 166 8.36 -6.13 1.76
N CYS A 167 8.82 -6.04 0.51
CA CYS A 167 10.14 -5.50 0.15
C CYS A 167 10.26 -3.97 0.27
N LEU A 168 9.18 -3.23 0.54
CA LEU A 168 9.28 -1.81 0.94
C LEU A 168 9.96 -1.61 2.30
N ASN A 169 10.19 -2.68 3.04
CA ASN A 169 10.96 -2.66 4.26
C ASN A 169 12.42 -2.30 3.97
N GLN A 170 12.95 -1.28 4.64
CA GLN A 170 14.31 -0.75 4.43
C GLN A 170 15.44 -1.73 4.78
N ASN A 171 15.17 -2.82 5.50
CA ASN A 171 16.14 -3.81 5.96
C ASN A 171 15.97 -5.17 5.27
N LEU A 172 16.12 -5.22 3.95
CA LEU A 172 16.15 -6.48 3.20
C LEU A 172 17.48 -7.21 3.39
N ASN A 173 17.67 -7.84 4.55
CA ASN A 173 18.87 -8.60 4.88
C ASN A 173 18.75 -10.10 4.55
N ASN A 174 17.61 -10.54 3.99
CA ASN A 174 17.35 -11.94 3.67
C ASN A 174 17.75 -12.24 2.22
N PRO A 175 18.84 -13.01 1.96
CA PRO A 175 19.29 -13.33 0.61
C PRO A 175 18.23 -14.05 -0.23
N LYS A 176 17.41 -14.90 0.39
CA LYS A 176 16.34 -15.63 -0.32
C LYS A 176 15.28 -14.63 -0.83
N LEU A 177 14.92 -13.64 -0.02
CA LEU A 177 13.95 -12.61 -0.40
C LEU A 177 14.48 -11.73 -1.54
N ILE A 178 15.76 -11.34 -1.47
CA ILE A 178 16.44 -10.58 -2.52
C ILE A 178 16.46 -11.39 -3.83
N ASN A 179 16.80 -12.67 -3.76
CA ASN A 179 16.80 -13.54 -4.94
C ASN A 179 15.41 -13.70 -5.55
N ASN A 180 14.37 -13.85 -4.73
CA ASN A 180 12.98 -13.94 -5.21
C ASN A 180 12.59 -12.67 -5.95
N LEU A 181 12.84 -11.50 -5.34
CA LEU A 181 12.53 -10.20 -5.94
C LEU A 181 13.30 -9.99 -7.26
N THR A 182 14.57 -10.36 -7.29
CA THR A 182 15.42 -10.24 -8.48
C THR A 182 14.95 -11.16 -9.60
N ASN A 183 14.68 -12.41 -9.29
CA ASN A 183 14.21 -13.39 -10.28
C ASN A 183 12.86 -12.96 -10.88
N ASP A 184 11.92 -12.50 -10.04
CA ASP A 184 10.63 -12.02 -10.51
C ASP A 184 10.78 -10.77 -11.39
N TYR A 185 11.65 -9.84 -10.99
CA TYR A 185 11.97 -8.68 -11.82
C TYR A 185 12.58 -9.07 -13.18
N LEU A 186 13.56 -9.99 -13.20
CA LEU A 186 14.20 -10.42 -14.44
C LEU A 186 13.22 -11.07 -15.42
N LEU A 187 12.25 -11.82 -14.92
CA LEU A 187 11.18 -12.42 -15.72
C LEU A 187 10.24 -11.35 -16.32
N ASN A 188 10.11 -10.21 -15.66
CA ASN A 188 9.16 -9.15 -16.00
C ASN A 188 9.83 -7.82 -16.42
N LYS A 189 11.13 -7.78 -16.67
CA LYS A 189 11.91 -6.55 -16.93
C LYS A 189 11.40 -5.68 -18.09
N GLY A 190 10.66 -6.27 -19.04
CA GLY A 190 10.01 -5.54 -20.15
C GLY A 190 8.74 -4.80 -19.74
N ASP A 191 8.21 -5.04 -18.57
CA ASP A 191 7.00 -4.38 -18.08
C ASP A 191 7.34 -3.05 -17.39
N ARG A 192 6.60 -2.00 -17.76
CA ARG A 192 6.82 -0.62 -17.26
C ARG A 192 6.61 -0.49 -15.75
N LEU A 193 5.75 -1.31 -15.12
CA LEU A 193 5.54 -1.28 -13.67
C LEU A 193 6.81 -1.73 -12.94
N TYR A 194 7.38 -2.86 -13.36
CA TYR A 194 8.61 -3.40 -12.77
C TYR A 194 9.81 -2.48 -13.00
N THR A 195 9.96 -1.94 -14.20
CA THR A 195 11.01 -0.96 -14.50
C THR A 195 10.84 0.31 -13.66
N SER A 196 9.61 0.80 -13.49
CA SER A 196 9.32 1.97 -12.64
C SER A 196 9.63 1.70 -11.17
N TYR A 197 9.32 0.50 -10.67
CA TYR A 197 9.65 0.08 -9.31
C TYR A 197 11.17 0.08 -9.11
N MET A 198 11.93 -0.56 -9.99
CA MET A 198 13.39 -0.63 -9.90
C MET A 198 14.03 0.74 -9.99
N ASN A 199 13.61 1.60 -10.92
CA ASN A 199 14.12 2.97 -11.03
C ASN A 199 13.86 3.77 -9.75
N GLN A 200 12.73 3.60 -9.09
CA GLN A 200 12.43 4.27 -7.84
C GLN A 200 13.29 3.74 -6.69
N PHE A 201 13.58 2.45 -6.66
CA PHE A 201 14.52 1.83 -5.75
C PHE A 201 15.94 2.38 -5.94
N LEU A 202 16.39 2.52 -7.18
CA LEU A 202 17.71 3.06 -7.53
C LEU A 202 17.82 4.56 -7.20
N CYS A 203 16.79 5.36 -7.51
CA CYS A 203 16.78 6.80 -7.25
C CYS A 203 16.75 7.16 -5.76
N SER A 204 16.30 6.29 -4.88
CA SER A 204 16.37 6.54 -3.43
C SER A 204 17.82 6.51 -2.90
N ARG A 205 18.75 5.94 -3.66
CA ARG A 205 20.18 5.78 -3.33
C ARG A 205 21.01 7.05 -3.52
N THR A 206 20.65 7.90 -4.48
CA THR A 206 21.48 9.08 -4.84
C THR A 206 21.49 10.20 -3.81
N LYS A 207 20.81 10.05 -2.68
CA LYS A 207 20.74 11.02 -1.57
C LYS A 207 21.45 10.60 -0.27
N GLY A 208 22.44 9.71 -0.35
CA GLY A 208 23.34 9.44 0.76
C GLY A 208 22.83 8.48 1.84
N GLU A 209 21.69 7.84 1.67
CA GLU A 209 21.25 6.74 2.54
C GLU A 209 21.58 5.41 1.86
N PRO A 210 22.50 4.59 2.44
CA PRO A 210 22.81 3.29 1.88
C PRO A 210 21.65 2.32 2.14
N LEU A 211 20.76 2.18 1.18
CA LEU A 211 19.89 1.02 1.13
C LEU A 211 20.75 -0.20 0.79
N MET A 212 21.09 -1.02 1.80
CA MET A 212 21.90 -2.24 1.64
C MET A 212 21.34 -3.23 0.60
N VAL A 213 20.06 -3.11 0.26
CA VAL A 213 19.39 -3.84 -0.83
C VAL A 213 20.06 -3.63 -2.18
N CYS A 214 20.60 -2.44 -2.41
CA CYS A 214 21.13 -2.09 -3.73
C CYS A 214 22.42 -2.82 -4.08
N GLU A 215 23.33 -3.08 -3.15
CA GLU A 215 24.58 -3.78 -3.47
C GLU A 215 24.35 -5.23 -3.93
N GLY A 216 23.43 -5.94 -3.29
CA GLY A 216 23.06 -7.29 -3.70
C GLY A 216 22.41 -7.32 -5.10
N ILE A 217 21.48 -6.41 -5.34
CA ILE A 217 20.79 -6.28 -6.63
C ILE A 217 21.75 -5.78 -7.71
N PHE A 218 22.62 -4.81 -7.43
CA PHE A 218 23.63 -4.34 -8.41
C PHE A 218 24.66 -5.39 -8.79
N LYS A 219 25.14 -6.18 -7.82
CA LYS A 219 26.03 -7.31 -8.10
C LYS A 219 25.39 -8.35 -9.00
N LEU A 220 24.07 -8.55 -8.90
CA LEU A 220 23.32 -9.47 -9.74
C LEU A 220 23.05 -8.93 -11.16
N PHE A 221 22.97 -7.61 -11.34
CA PHE A 221 22.79 -6.99 -12.65
C PHE A 221 24.09 -6.68 -13.40
N GLY A 222 25.27 -6.95 -12.80
CA GLY A 222 26.56 -6.73 -13.44
C GLY A 222 26.91 -5.28 -13.72
N THR A 223 26.17 -4.32 -13.14
CA THR A 223 26.50 -2.91 -13.22
C THR A 223 27.36 -2.53 -12.03
N SER A 224 28.58 -2.06 -12.28
CA SER A 224 29.43 -1.47 -11.26
C SER A 224 28.79 -0.13 -10.79
N SER A 225 28.96 0.20 -9.52
CA SER A 225 28.46 1.42 -8.90
C SER A 225 29.02 2.74 -9.48
N GLU A 226 29.82 2.65 -10.53
CA GLU A 226 30.53 3.78 -11.15
C GLU A 226 29.90 4.28 -12.47
N GLU A 227 28.84 3.60 -12.98
CA GLU A 227 28.22 3.94 -14.27
C GLU A 227 26.82 4.57 -14.17
N ILE A 228 26.44 5.14 -13.00
CA ILE A 228 25.16 5.84 -12.86
C ILE A 228 25.34 7.24 -12.26
#